data_f74586eec15974b6841c1bd77c93fd31
#
_entry.id   f74586eec15974b6841c1bd77c93fd31
#
_cell.length_a   1.000
_cell.length_b   1.000
_cell.length_c   1.000
_cell.angle_alpha   90.00
_cell.angle_beta   90.00
_cell.angle_gamma   90.00
#
_symmetry.space_group_name_H-M   'P 1'
#
loop_
_entity.id
_entity.type
_entity.pdbx_description
1 polymer ?
#
loop_
_entity_poly.entity_id
_entity_poly.type
_entity_poly.pdbx_seq_one_letter_code
_entity_poly.pdbx_strand_id
1 'polypeptide(L)'
;MEIQENIVNKVAASGLITLNLESYYDQGERIIYDIKDNLFHGLMLREKDFREFIKTHEWETYAGKNVAVICSADAIVPTWAYMLLATKLKPYANEVVFGNLETLEAVLFTRALAKIDLESFRDERVVNNTASRVSRLPKTTSFA
;
A
#
# COMPACT_ATOMS: atom_id res chain seq x y z
N MET A 1 -43.55 -30.33 -10.92
CA MET A 1 -43.68 -29.23 -9.94
C MET A 1 -42.29 -28.67 -9.71
N GLU A 2 -41.93 -27.62 -10.43
CA GLU A 2 -40.69 -26.87 -10.15
C GLU A 2 -40.98 -25.92 -9.01
N ILE A 3 -40.40 -26.19 -7.87
CA ILE A 3 -40.39 -25.24 -6.75
C ILE A 3 -39.34 -24.22 -7.13
N GLN A 4 -39.76 -23.10 -7.74
CA GLN A 4 -38.95 -21.91 -7.82
C GLN A 4 -38.86 -21.35 -6.40
N GLU A 5 -37.83 -21.72 -5.67
CA GLU A 5 -37.43 -20.97 -4.48
C GLU A 5 -37.01 -19.58 -4.95
N ASN A 6 -37.90 -18.63 -4.84
CA ASN A 6 -37.54 -17.24 -4.93
C ASN A 6 -36.58 -16.94 -3.78
N ILE A 7 -35.29 -16.92 -4.09
CA ILE A 7 -34.27 -16.45 -3.17
C ILE A 7 -34.51 -14.94 -2.97
N VAL A 8 -35.30 -14.61 -1.97
CA VAL A 8 -35.53 -13.22 -1.59
C VAL A 8 -34.24 -12.73 -0.96
N ASN A 9 -33.59 -11.75 -1.58
CA ASN A 9 -32.46 -11.08 -0.98
C ASN A 9 -32.90 -10.27 0.23
N LYS A 10 -32.87 -10.90 1.40
CA LYS A 10 -33.33 -10.30 2.66
C LYS A 10 -32.52 -9.05 3.05
N VAL A 11 -31.29 -8.95 2.57
CA VAL A 11 -30.43 -7.77 2.81
C VAL A 11 -30.98 -6.57 2.03
N ALA A 12 -31.36 -6.74 0.77
CA ALA A 12 -31.95 -5.66 -0.03
C ALA A 12 -33.31 -5.22 0.53
N ALA A 13 -34.11 -6.17 1.06
CA ALA A 13 -35.42 -5.88 1.64
C ALA A 13 -35.35 -5.24 3.04
N SER A 14 -34.23 -5.33 3.75
CA SER A 14 -34.08 -4.85 5.13
C SER A 14 -33.73 -3.37 5.27
N GLY A 15 -33.49 -2.64 4.17
CA GLY A 15 -33.02 -1.25 4.19
C GLY A 15 -31.58 -1.10 4.67
N LEU A 16 -30.80 -2.18 4.68
CA LEU A 16 -29.38 -2.16 5.00
C LEU A 16 -28.57 -1.58 3.86
N ILE A 17 -27.65 -0.67 4.16
CA ILE A 17 -26.67 -0.17 3.21
C ILE A 17 -25.40 -1.01 3.34
N THR A 18 -24.91 -1.53 2.22
CA THR A 18 -23.66 -2.27 2.18
C THR A 18 -22.49 -1.31 1.91
N LEU A 19 -21.58 -1.21 2.87
CA LEU A 19 -20.31 -0.53 2.67
C LEU A 19 -19.31 -1.54 2.09
N ASN A 20 -18.98 -1.36 0.81
CA ASN A 20 -17.96 -2.18 0.16
C ASN A 20 -16.59 -1.51 0.28
N LEU A 21 -15.82 -1.90 1.28
CA LEU A 21 -14.48 -1.35 1.50
C LEU A 21 -13.50 -1.69 0.37
N GLU A 22 -13.73 -2.76 -0.36
CA GLU A 22 -12.89 -3.12 -1.51
C GLU A 22 -12.91 -2.06 -2.62
N SER A 23 -14.02 -1.35 -2.78
CA SER A 23 -14.13 -0.28 -3.77
C SER A 23 -13.23 0.92 -3.47
N TYR A 24 -12.84 1.11 -2.23
CA TYR A 24 -11.93 2.18 -1.79
C TYR A 24 -10.46 1.73 -1.77
N TYR A 25 -10.22 0.42 -1.84
CA TYR A 25 -8.89 -0.14 -1.77
C TYR A 25 -8.05 0.23 -3.00
N ASP A 26 -6.82 0.67 -2.77
CA ASP A 26 -5.89 1.01 -3.84
C ASP A 26 -5.45 -0.23 -4.62
N GLN A 27 -5.68 -0.24 -5.93
CA GLN A 27 -5.35 -1.34 -6.83
C GLN A 27 -3.95 -1.21 -7.46
N GLY A 28 -3.23 -0.12 -7.15
CA GLY A 28 -1.90 0.13 -7.69
C GLY A 28 -0.90 -0.96 -7.32
N GLU A 29 0.10 -1.14 -8.15
CA GLU A 29 1.19 -2.10 -7.92
C GLU A 29 2.00 -1.71 -6.67
N ARG A 30 2.41 -2.72 -5.88
CA ARG A 30 3.28 -2.56 -4.72
C ARG A 30 4.69 -2.94 -5.09
N ILE A 31 5.63 -2.05 -4.82
CA ILE A 31 7.07 -2.28 -5.05
C ILE A 31 7.82 -2.12 -3.73
N ILE A 32 8.77 -3.00 -3.50
CA ILE A 32 9.75 -2.87 -2.44
C ILE A 32 11.02 -2.26 -3.03
N TYR A 33 11.42 -1.13 -2.48
CA TYR A 33 12.73 -0.53 -2.73
C TYR A 33 13.65 -0.85 -1.54
N ASP A 34 14.71 -1.62 -1.78
CA ASP A 34 15.65 -2.00 -0.73
C ASP A 34 16.94 -1.17 -0.85
N ILE A 35 17.21 -0.32 0.15
CA ILE A 35 18.43 0.50 0.20
C ILE A 35 19.70 -0.35 0.27
N LYS A 36 19.59 -1.61 0.69
CA LYS A 36 20.71 -2.54 0.72
C LYS A 36 21.53 -2.54 -0.57
N ASP A 37 20.86 -2.45 -1.71
CA ASP A 37 21.51 -2.46 -3.02
C ASP A 37 22.36 -1.20 -3.28
N ASN A 38 22.16 -0.15 -2.50
CA ASN A 38 22.91 1.10 -2.58
C ASN A 38 24.07 1.17 -1.57
N LEU A 39 24.20 0.17 -0.71
CA LEU A 39 25.24 0.14 0.32
C LEU A 39 26.57 -0.32 -0.26
N PHE A 40 27.64 0.32 0.21
CA PHE A 40 29.00 -0.12 -0.05
C PHE A 40 29.30 -1.36 0.79
N HIS A 41 29.61 -2.49 0.11
CA HIS A 41 29.82 -3.80 0.73
C HIS A 41 28.70 -4.26 1.69
N GLY A 42 27.48 -3.76 1.52
CA GLY A 42 26.36 -4.08 2.40
C GLY A 42 26.47 -3.52 3.82
N LEU A 43 27.40 -2.62 4.09
CA LEU A 43 27.71 -2.15 5.43
C LEU A 43 27.41 -0.66 5.66
N MET A 44 27.69 0.18 4.68
CA MET A 44 27.56 1.63 4.83
C MET A 44 27.07 2.29 3.54
N LEU A 45 26.41 3.42 3.69
CA LEU A 45 26.01 4.27 2.59
C LEU A 45 27.09 5.33 2.35
N ARG A 46 27.71 5.31 1.18
CA ARG A 46 28.67 6.33 0.76
C ARG A 46 27.90 7.47 0.07
N GLU A 47 27.99 8.66 0.65
CA GLU A 47 27.21 9.81 0.19
C GLU A 47 27.44 10.13 -1.29
N LYS A 48 28.68 10.15 -1.74
CA LYS A 48 29.04 10.47 -3.12
C LYS A 48 28.40 9.47 -4.11
N ASP A 49 28.55 8.20 -3.84
CA ASP A 49 28.03 7.13 -4.71
C ASP A 49 26.52 7.13 -4.73
N PHE A 50 25.89 7.35 -3.58
CA PHE A 50 24.44 7.41 -3.46
C PHE A 50 23.85 8.63 -4.19
N ARG A 51 24.47 9.79 -4.06
CA ARG A 51 24.05 11.00 -4.79
C ARG A 51 24.17 10.84 -6.30
N GLU A 52 25.22 10.14 -6.76
CA GLU A 52 25.40 9.81 -8.18
C GLU A 52 24.31 8.85 -8.67
N PHE A 53 24.03 7.79 -7.91
CA PHE A 53 22.93 6.87 -8.18
C PHE A 53 21.60 7.61 -8.27
N ILE A 54 21.30 8.50 -7.33
CA ILE A 54 20.06 9.30 -7.30
C ILE A 54 19.88 10.14 -8.57
N LYS A 55 20.97 10.62 -9.17
CA LYS A 55 20.94 11.42 -10.41
C LYS A 55 20.67 10.58 -11.65
N THR A 56 21.16 9.35 -11.68
CA THR A 56 21.16 8.50 -12.87
C THR A 56 20.06 7.46 -12.92
N HIS A 57 19.42 7.20 -11.78
CA HIS A 57 18.36 6.19 -11.70
C HIS A 57 17.08 6.64 -12.40
N GLU A 58 16.43 5.72 -13.06
CA GLU A 58 15.16 5.96 -13.78
C GLU A 58 13.97 5.95 -12.82
N TRP A 59 13.68 7.08 -12.22
CA TRP A 59 12.59 7.22 -11.24
C TRP A 59 11.20 7.10 -11.86
N GLU A 60 11.07 7.29 -13.15
CA GLU A 60 9.82 7.17 -13.90
C GLU A 60 9.26 5.76 -13.88
N THR A 61 10.09 4.75 -13.61
CA THR A 61 9.65 3.36 -13.45
C THR A 61 8.69 3.15 -12.28
N TYR A 62 8.69 4.06 -11.32
CA TYR A 62 7.80 4.04 -10.16
C TYR A 62 6.48 4.80 -10.36
N ALA A 63 6.24 5.31 -11.57
CA ALA A 63 5.05 6.11 -11.87
C ALA A 63 3.76 5.36 -11.55
N GLY A 64 2.91 5.97 -10.72
CA GLY A 64 1.61 5.41 -10.31
C GLY A 64 1.68 4.21 -9.36
N LYS A 65 2.88 3.81 -8.93
CA LYS A 65 3.07 2.64 -8.06
C LYS A 65 3.19 3.04 -6.59
N ASN A 66 2.93 2.07 -5.73
CA ASN A 66 3.05 2.22 -4.28
C ASN A 66 4.39 1.60 -3.84
N VAL A 67 5.23 2.41 -3.20
CA VAL A 67 6.61 2.03 -2.89
C VAL A 67 6.82 1.92 -1.39
N ALA A 68 7.28 0.76 -0.94
CA ALA A 68 7.78 0.54 0.41
C ALA A 68 9.31 0.57 0.39
N VAL A 69 9.90 1.50 1.12
CA VAL A 69 11.36 1.63 1.23
C VAL A 69 11.83 0.94 2.49
N ILE A 70 12.68 -0.05 2.31
CA ILE A 70 13.26 -0.84 3.40
C ILE A 70 14.79 -0.82 3.34
N CYS A 71 15.41 -1.28 4.40
CA CYS A 71 16.81 -1.71 4.40
C CYS A 71 16.87 -3.10 5.03
N SER A 72 17.12 -4.12 4.23
CA SER A 72 17.21 -5.51 4.70
C SER A 72 18.58 -5.88 5.24
N ALA A 73 19.57 -4.98 5.11
CA ALA A 73 20.90 -5.16 5.67
C ALA A 73 20.96 -4.61 7.10
N ASP A 74 21.82 -5.21 7.92
CA ASP A 74 22.15 -4.69 9.24
C ASP A 74 23.16 -3.52 9.09
N ALA A 75 22.63 -2.39 8.67
CA ALA A 75 23.41 -1.18 8.43
C ALA A 75 22.64 0.06 8.91
N ILE A 76 23.38 1.06 9.38
CA ILE A 76 22.80 2.35 9.74
C ILE A 76 22.67 3.19 8.47
N VAL A 77 21.44 3.48 8.08
CA VAL A 77 21.15 4.38 6.96
C VAL A 77 20.84 5.76 7.52
N PRO A 78 21.59 6.79 7.11
CA PRO A 78 21.33 8.15 7.57
C PRO A 78 19.96 8.66 7.10
N THR A 79 19.33 9.48 7.93
CA THR A 79 18.01 10.07 7.62
C THR A 79 18.01 10.86 6.30
N TRP A 80 19.10 11.54 5.98
CA TRP A 80 19.19 12.30 4.72
C TRP A 80 19.05 11.43 3.47
N ALA A 81 19.46 10.16 3.54
CA ALA A 81 19.30 9.22 2.43
C ALA A 81 17.83 8.92 2.14
N TYR A 82 17.05 8.67 3.19
CA TYR A 82 15.59 8.51 3.07
C TYR A 82 14.91 9.77 2.52
N MET A 83 15.35 10.94 2.97
CA MET A 83 14.83 12.21 2.48
C MET A 83 15.11 12.41 0.98
N LEU A 84 16.31 12.09 0.53
CA LEU A 84 16.66 12.15 -0.90
C LEU A 84 15.80 11.18 -1.72
N LEU A 85 15.64 9.95 -1.27
CA LEU A 85 14.75 8.98 -1.93
C LEU A 85 13.32 9.50 -2.01
N ALA A 86 12.81 10.05 -0.91
CA ALA A 86 11.46 10.61 -0.88
C ALA A 86 11.28 11.74 -1.92
N THR A 87 12.24 12.64 -2.04
CA THR A 87 12.18 13.75 -3.01
C THR A 87 12.16 13.26 -4.45
N LYS A 88 12.75 12.12 -4.73
CA LYS A 88 12.81 11.53 -6.07
C LYS A 88 11.62 10.62 -6.38
N LEU A 89 11.14 9.88 -5.39
CA LEU A 89 10.01 8.97 -5.56
C LEU A 89 8.66 9.69 -5.57
N LYS A 90 8.47 10.70 -4.71
CA LYS A 90 7.18 11.40 -4.57
C LYS A 90 6.60 11.98 -5.86
N PRO A 91 7.39 12.57 -6.78
CA PRO A 91 6.83 13.10 -8.01
C PRO A 91 6.22 12.03 -8.94
N TYR A 92 6.66 10.80 -8.82
CA TYR A 92 6.24 9.70 -9.70
C TYR A 92 5.33 8.70 -9.01
N ALA A 93 5.69 8.26 -7.81
CA ALA A 93 4.95 7.24 -7.07
C ALA A 93 3.60 7.75 -6.57
N ASN A 94 2.63 6.86 -6.50
CA ASN A 94 1.34 7.16 -5.88
C ASN A 94 1.47 7.30 -4.35
N GLU A 95 2.21 6.38 -3.71
CA GLU A 95 2.53 6.42 -2.29
C GLU A 95 3.97 5.97 -2.04
N VAL A 96 4.63 6.58 -1.07
CA VAL A 96 5.96 6.19 -0.60
C VAL A 96 5.93 6.06 0.91
N VAL A 97 6.29 4.89 1.41
CA VAL A 97 6.32 4.58 2.84
C VAL A 97 7.69 4.05 3.21
N PHE A 98 8.22 4.51 4.33
CA PHE A 98 9.46 3.98 4.92
C PHE A 98 9.10 2.88 5.91
N GLY A 99 9.12 1.65 5.45
CA GLY A 99 8.73 0.47 6.18
C GLY A 99 8.44 -0.70 5.24
N ASN A 100 7.99 -1.81 5.81
CA ASN A 100 7.68 -3.02 5.06
C ASN A 100 6.32 -2.90 4.30
N LEU A 101 5.96 -3.96 3.58
CA LEU A 101 4.69 -4.01 2.87
C LEU A 101 3.47 -3.88 3.78
N GLU A 102 3.52 -4.42 4.99
CA GLU A 102 2.42 -4.27 5.96
C GLU A 102 2.18 -2.81 6.33
N THR A 103 3.26 -2.06 6.54
CA THR A 103 3.19 -0.61 6.79
C THR A 103 2.61 0.12 5.59
N LEU A 104 3.03 -0.22 4.38
CA LEU A 104 2.49 0.35 3.16
C LEU A 104 0.99 0.08 3.02
N GLU A 105 0.55 -1.16 3.23
CA GLU A 105 -0.86 -1.52 3.19
C GLU A 105 -1.69 -0.78 4.25
N ALA A 106 -1.16 -0.63 5.46
CA ALA A 106 -1.82 0.13 6.52
C ALA A 106 -2.03 1.60 6.13
N VAL A 107 -1.03 2.23 5.53
CA VAL A 107 -1.12 3.61 5.05
C VAL A 107 -2.12 3.74 3.91
N LEU A 108 -2.07 2.86 2.92
CA LEU A 108 -3.00 2.86 1.79
C LEU A 108 -4.44 2.67 2.25
N PHE A 109 -4.67 1.76 3.18
CA PHE A 109 -5.98 1.50 3.73
C PHE A 109 -6.50 2.69 4.55
N THR A 110 -5.66 3.30 5.37
CA THR A 110 -5.99 4.50 6.14
C THR A 110 -6.38 5.66 5.22
N ARG A 111 -5.64 5.86 4.14
CA ARG A 111 -5.98 6.87 3.13
C ARG A 111 -7.29 6.58 2.41
N ALA A 112 -7.54 5.31 2.09
CA ALA A 112 -8.79 4.89 1.49
C ALA A 112 -9.98 5.16 2.40
N LEU A 113 -9.87 4.83 3.68
CA LEU A 113 -10.91 5.10 4.68
C LEU A 113 -11.20 6.59 4.84
N ALA A 114 -10.18 7.45 4.74
CA ALA A 114 -10.35 8.91 4.82
C ALA A 114 -11.17 9.50 3.67
N LYS A 115 -11.29 8.79 2.55
CA LYS A 115 -12.08 9.21 1.37
C LYS A 115 -13.56 8.81 1.46
N ILE A 116 -13.96 8.02 2.45
CA ILE A 116 -15.34 7.60 2.63
C ILE A 116 -16.18 8.79 3.07
N ASP A 117 -17.27 9.04 2.36
CA ASP A 117 -18.28 10.03 2.77
C ASP A 117 -19.13 9.44 3.90
N LEU A 118 -18.77 9.75 5.13
CA LEU A 118 -19.46 9.26 6.32
C LEU A 118 -20.87 9.86 6.48
N GLU A 119 -21.12 11.04 5.91
CA GLU A 119 -22.44 11.68 6.00
C GLU A 119 -23.53 10.86 5.27
N SER A 120 -23.17 10.19 4.20
CA SER A 120 -24.09 9.31 3.46
C SER A 120 -24.56 8.10 4.26
N PHE A 121 -23.86 7.75 5.33
CA PHE A 121 -24.18 6.63 6.22
C PHE A 121 -24.78 7.07 7.57
N ARG A 122 -25.00 8.38 7.78
CA ARG A 122 -25.54 8.88 9.02
C ARG A 122 -26.95 8.31 9.25
N ASP A 123 -27.19 7.80 10.45
CA ASP A 123 -28.44 7.19 10.91
C ASP A 123 -28.91 5.97 10.10
N GLU A 124 -28.02 5.41 9.26
CA GLU A 124 -28.30 4.23 8.47
C GLU A 124 -27.73 2.95 9.10
N ARG A 125 -28.36 1.82 8.78
CA ARG A 125 -27.83 0.52 9.16
C ARG A 125 -26.83 0.07 8.10
N VAL A 126 -25.56 -0.02 8.46
CA VAL A 126 -24.47 -0.34 7.55
C VAL A 126 -23.94 -1.74 7.79
N VAL A 127 -23.85 -2.53 6.74
CA VAL A 127 -23.16 -3.81 6.73
C VAL A 127 -21.82 -3.65 6.02
N ASN A 128 -20.77 -4.06 6.68
CA ASN A 128 -19.42 -4.00 6.15
C ASN A 128 -19.07 -5.31 5.45
N ASN A 129 -18.64 -5.22 4.19
CA ASN A 129 -18.14 -6.34 3.42
C ASN A 129 -16.61 -6.26 3.31
N THR A 130 -15.92 -6.90 4.26
CA THR A 130 -14.44 -6.91 4.29
C THR A 130 -13.85 -8.27 3.91
N ALA A 131 -14.68 -9.23 3.54
CA ALA A 131 -14.32 -10.63 3.72
C ALA A 131 -13.30 -11.20 2.72
N SER A 132 -12.98 -10.56 1.58
CA SER A 132 -12.33 -11.35 0.53
C SER A 132 -10.87 -11.02 0.25
N ARG A 133 -10.36 -9.87 0.68
CA ARG A 133 -9.00 -9.45 0.28
C ARG A 133 -7.94 -9.37 1.38
N VAL A 134 -8.33 -9.26 2.63
CA VAL A 134 -7.35 -9.30 3.74
C VAL A 134 -6.62 -10.65 3.80
N SER A 135 -7.26 -11.70 3.32
CA SER A 135 -6.65 -13.03 3.20
C SER A 135 -5.72 -13.21 2.00
N ARG A 136 -5.63 -12.23 1.12
CA ARG A 136 -4.77 -12.25 -0.08
C ARG A 136 -3.57 -11.32 0.00
N LEU A 137 -3.22 -10.83 1.18
CA LEU A 137 -1.89 -10.28 1.37
C LEU A 137 -0.89 -11.35 0.91
N PRO A 138 0.03 -11.03 0.00
CA PRO A 138 1.05 -11.99 -0.36
C PRO A 138 1.70 -12.44 0.94
N LYS A 139 1.64 -13.73 1.20
CA LYS A 139 2.43 -14.31 2.29
C LYS A 139 3.83 -13.82 2.02
N THR A 140 4.32 -12.95 2.89
CA THR A 140 5.72 -12.57 2.87
C THR A 140 6.49 -13.87 2.85
N THR A 141 7.11 -14.17 1.72
CA THR A 141 8.12 -15.20 1.68
C THR A 141 9.17 -14.70 2.64
N SER A 142 9.18 -15.26 3.83
CA SER A 142 10.25 -15.05 4.79
C SER A 142 11.51 -15.55 4.08
N PHE A 143 12.32 -14.63 3.63
CA PHE A 143 13.69 -14.93 3.27
C PHE A 143 14.43 -15.20 4.57
N ALA A 144 14.47 -16.45 4.93
CA ALA A 144 15.41 -16.92 5.93
C ALA A 144 16.83 -16.89 5.34
#